data_667242b3ab7fcdae49a6604e803780aa
#
_entry.id   667242b3ab7fcdae49a6604e803780aa
#
_cell.length_a   1.000
_cell.length_b   1.000
_cell.length_c   1.000
_cell.angle_alpha   90.00
_cell.angle_beta   90.00
_cell.angle_gamma   90.00
#
_symmetry.space_group_name_H-M   'P 1'
#
loop_
_entity.id
_entity.type
_entity.pdbx_description
1 polymer ?
#
loop_
_entity_poly.entity_id
_entity_poly.type
_entity_poly.pdbx_seq_one_letter_code
_entity_poly.pdbx_strand_id
1 'polypeptide(L)'
;MNRMRVVSFVREGERVVGAKVENQEDGSIIEVRAKQVVNATGVWTDETQAMVTDRGQLKVRASKGIHLVVPRDRFQSTVGLILRTEKSVLFVIPWGRHWIIGTTDTDWKLDKAHPAASTKDIDYVLEHVNRVLKRPLTREDVEGVYAGLRPLLAGESDSTAKLSREHVVAHPVPGLVVVAGGKFTTYRVMAKDAVDEATRAMDERVPASCTDTIPLLGAEGFKAAWNRRGRTADEAGVHVARVEHLLNRYGSMTRKSSLSSRTTRRWRSRCRGQTTIWRQRSSMPRPMRVPGMSMTS
;
A
#
# COMPACT_ATOMS: atom_id res chain seq x y z
N MET A 1 12.58 -10.05 -3.81
CA MET A 1 13.52 -9.82 -2.68
C MET A 1 13.09 -8.55 -1.96
N ASN A 2 13.02 -8.59 -0.63
CA ASN A 2 12.70 -7.41 0.18
C ASN A 2 13.99 -6.66 0.52
N ARG A 3 13.89 -5.37 0.84
CA ARG A 3 15.01 -4.51 1.23
C ARG A 3 16.13 -4.39 0.19
N MET A 4 15.75 -4.53 -1.07
CA MET A 4 16.65 -4.37 -2.20
C MET A 4 16.23 -3.10 -2.97
N ARG A 5 17.13 -2.14 -3.08
CA ARG A 5 16.92 -0.88 -3.78
C ARG A 5 17.61 -0.92 -5.14
N VAL A 6 16.87 -0.64 -6.20
CA VAL A 6 17.49 -0.44 -7.53
C VAL A 6 18.29 0.88 -7.49
N VAL A 7 19.57 0.79 -7.81
CA VAL A 7 20.47 1.95 -7.82
C VAL A 7 20.92 2.34 -9.22
N SER A 8 20.88 1.41 -10.18
CA SER A 8 21.12 1.67 -11.60
C SER A 8 20.62 0.51 -12.46
N PHE A 9 20.52 0.74 -13.77
CA PHE A 9 20.26 -0.32 -14.73
C PHE A 9 21.58 -0.80 -15.38
N VAL A 10 21.63 -2.09 -15.73
CA VAL A 10 22.69 -2.69 -16.52
C VAL A 10 22.29 -2.57 -17.99
N ARG A 11 23.19 -2.06 -18.83
CA ARG A 11 22.93 -1.84 -20.25
C ARG A 11 23.95 -2.57 -21.14
N GLU A 12 23.50 -3.00 -22.31
CA GLU A 12 24.31 -3.43 -23.44
C GLU A 12 23.88 -2.59 -24.64
N GLY A 13 24.72 -1.61 -25.01
CA GLY A 13 24.33 -0.54 -25.93
C GLY A 13 23.19 0.28 -25.37
N GLU A 14 22.10 0.39 -26.14
CA GLU A 14 20.89 1.12 -25.71
C GLU A 14 19.92 0.23 -24.91
N ARG A 15 20.12 -1.08 -24.92
CA ARG A 15 19.23 -2.04 -24.29
C ARG A 15 19.52 -2.19 -22.80
N VAL A 16 18.46 -2.16 -21.98
CA VAL A 16 18.52 -2.58 -20.58
C VAL A 16 18.51 -4.12 -20.52
N VAL A 17 19.49 -4.69 -19.84
CA VAL A 17 19.68 -6.16 -19.68
C VAL A 17 19.71 -6.57 -18.21
N GLY A 18 19.33 -5.68 -17.31
CA GLY A 18 19.29 -5.96 -15.87
C GLY A 18 19.30 -4.72 -15.01
N ALA A 19 19.51 -4.92 -13.73
CA ALA A 19 19.63 -3.85 -12.75
C ALA A 19 20.69 -4.17 -11.69
N LYS A 20 21.34 -3.13 -11.14
CA LYS A 20 22.12 -3.22 -9.92
C LYS A 20 21.22 -2.88 -8.74
N VAL A 21 21.23 -3.74 -7.75
CA VAL A 21 20.39 -3.62 -6.56
C VAL A 21 21.26 -3.59 -5.31
N GLU A 22 21.00 -2.62 -4.45
CA GLU A 22 21.67 -2.45 -3.17
C GLU A 22 20.86 -3.16 -2.07
N ASN A 23 21.51 -4.02 -1.32
CA ASN A 23 20.94 -4.58 -0.11
C ASN A 23 20.94 -3.53 1.01
N GLN A 24 19.77 -3.12 1.46
CA GLN A 24 19.61 -2.09 2.49
C GLN A 24 19.97 -2.58 3.91
N GLU A 25 20.37 -3.84 4.08
CA GLU A 25 20.78 -4.37 5.37
C GLU A 25 22.32 -4.28 5.58
N ASP A 26 23.09 -4.50 4.52
CA ASP A 26 24.55 -4.55 4.57
C ASP A 26 25.25 -3.65 3.55
N GLY A 27 24.51 -2.97 2.68
CA GLY A 27 25.04 -2.07 1.65
C GLY A 27 25.67 -2.80 0.44
N SER A 28 25.62 -4.13 0.38
CA SER A 28 26.16 -4.87 -0.76
C SER A 28 25.37 -4.61 -2.03
N ILE A 29 26.09 -4.56 -3.17
CA ILE A 29 25.50 -4.38 -4.49
C ILE A 29 25.52 -5.69 -5.25
N ILE A 30 24.36 -6.08 -5.77
CA ILE A 30 24.17 -7.30 -6.56
C ILE A 30 23.73 -6.89 -7.96
N GLU A 31 24.37 -7.45 -8.98
CA GLU A 31 23.91 -7.31 -10.36
C GLU A 31 22.91 -8.44 -10.68
N VAL A 32 21.71 -8.06 -11.13
CA VAL A 32 20.66 -8.97 -11.57
C VAL A 32 20.47 -8.81 -13.07
N ARG A 33 20.74 -9.84 -13.85
CA ARG A 33 20.52 -9.86 -15.29
C ARG A 33 19.15 -10.43 -15.65
N ALA A 34 18.54 -9.86 -16.68
CA ALA A 34 17.21 -10.24 -17.15
C ALA A 34 17.05 -10.00 -18.66
N LYS A 35 16.19 -10.77 -19.31
CA LYS A 35 15.79 -10.55 -20.71
C LYS A 35 14.97 -9.29 -20.88
N GLN A 36 14.14 -8.97 -19.89
CA GLN A 36 13.30 -7.75 -19.79
C GLN A 36 13.26 -7.29 -18.34
N VAL A 37 13.19 -5.99 -18.14
CA VAL A 37 13.00 -5.36 -16.82
C VAL A 37 11.68 -4.64 -16.82
N VAL A 38 10.89 -4.84 -15.75
CA VAL A 38 9.61 -4.14 -15.56
C VAL A 38 9.76 -3.15 -14.40
N ASN A 39 9.60 -1.87 -14.70
CA ASN A 39 9.51 -0.81 -13.71
C ASN A 39 8.05 -0.63 -13.28
N ALA A 40 7.74 -1.02 -12.06
CA ALA A 40 6.43 -0.86 -11.41
C ALA A 40 6.58 -0.09 -10.09
N THR A 41 7.41 0.95 -10.06
CA THR A 41 7.82 1.67 -8.85
C THR A 41 6.82 2.74 -8.39
N GLY A 42 5.69 2.90 -9.09
CA GLY A 42 4.60 3.78 -8.67
C GLY A 42 5.03 5.24 -8.57
N VAL A 43 5.02 5.84 -7.39
CA VAL A 43 5.38 7.25 -7.20
C VAL A 43 6.85 7.57 -7.51
N TRP A 44 7.72 6.56 -7.59
CA TRP A 44 9.15 6.69 -7.95
C TRP A 44 9.42 6.40 -9.43
N THR A 45 8.39 6.33 -10.26
CA THR A 45 8.55 6.03 -11.69
C THR A 45 9.48 7.03 -12.39
N ASP A 46 9.35 8.31 -12.09
CA ASP A 46 10.16 9.37 -12.72
C ASP A 46 11.64 9.22 -12.37
N GLU A 47 11.97 9.01 -11.09
CA GLU A 47 13.35 8.80 -10.64
C GLU A 47 13.96 7.55 -11.27
N THR A 48 13.15 6.49 -11.39
CA THR A 48 13.62 5.23 -11.97
C THR A 48 13.84 5.37 -13.48
N GLN A 49 12.96 6.07 -14.20
CA GLN A 49 13.16 6.36 -15.62
C GLN A 49 14.38 7.24 -15.86
N ALA A 50 14.62 8.24 -15.00
CA ALA A 50 15.78 9.13 -15.11
C ALA A 50 17.14 8.40 -15.03
N MET A 51 17.17 7.17 -14.53
CA MET A 51 18.39 6.35 -14.54
C MET A 51 18.78 5.82 -15.94
N VAL A 52 17.87 5.89 -16.92
CA VAL A 52 18.12 5.36 -18.28
C VAL A 52 17.89 6.38 -19.39
N THR A 53 17.09 7.41 -19.16
CA THR A 53 16.79 8.44 -20.18
C THR A 53 16.42 9.77 -19.54
N ASP A 54 16.91 10.86 -20.08
CA ASP A 54 16.57 12.21 -19.65
C ASP A 54 15.14 12.62 -20.06
N ARG A 55 14.57 11.93 -21.05
CA ARG A 55 13.21 12.14 -21.54
C ARG A 55 12.32 10.94 -21.18
N GLY A 56 11.86 10.90 -19.92
CA GLY A 56 10.89 9.88 -19.51
C GLY A 56 9.57 9.99 -20.29
N GLN A 57 9.07 8.86 -20.77
CA GLN A 57 7.79 8.81 -21.51
C GLN A 57 6.58 9.02 -20.60
N LEU A 58 6.69 8.66 -19.33
CA LEU A 58 5.63 8.83 -18.34
C LEU A 58 6.08 9.81 -17.26
N LYS A 59 5.18 10.70 -16.91
CA LYS A 59 5.34 11.61 -15.77
C LYS A 59 4.32 11.26 -14.70
N VAL A 60 4.77 11.12 -13.46
CA VAL A 60 3.92 10.75 -12.32
C VAL A 60 3.88 11.88 -11.30
N ARG A 61 2.67 12.32 -10.97
CA ARG A 61 2.42 13.25 -9.85
C ARG A 61 1.95 12.45 -8.64
N ALA A 62 2.58 12.69 -7.50
CA ALA A 62 2.16 12.09 -6.24
C ALA A 62 1.01 12.90 -5.63
N SER A 63 -0.11 12.24 -5.34
CA SER A 63 -1.22 12.82 -4.58
C SER A 63 -1.37 12.14 -3.24
N LYS A 64 -1.28 12.91 -2.16
CA LYS A 64 -1.47 12.41 -0.81
C LYS A 64 -2.95 12.26 -0.48
N GLY A 65 -3.32 11.08 0.03
CA GLY A 65 -4.60 10.82 0.66
C GLY A 65 -4.41 10.33 2.09
N ILE A 66 -5.21 10.85 3.02
CA ILE A 66 -5.21 10.40 4.41
C ILE A 66 -6.50 9.68 4.75
N HIS A 67 -6.44 8.86 5.79
CA HIS A 67 -7.63 8.28 6.42
C HIS A 67 -7.51 8.37 7.93
N LEU A 68 -8.64 8.69 8.57
CA LEU A 68 -8.80 8.64 10.00
C LEU A 68 -9.35 7.28 10.41
N VAL A 69 -8.91 6.79 11.54
CA VAL A 69 -9.42 5.58 12.19
C VAL A 69 -10.13 6.00 13.47
N VAL A 70 -11.43 5.75 13.53
CA VAL A 70 -12.31 6.17 14.63
C VAL A 70 -13.01 4.93 15.19
N PRO A 71 -13.16 4.76 16.52
CA PRO A 71 -13.91 3.67 17.12
C PRO A 71 -15.34 3.57 16.59
N ARG A 72 -15.82 2.33 16.44
CA ARG A 72 -17.13 2.09 15.85
C ARG A 72 -18.30 2.58 16.70
N ASP A 73 -18.11 2.71 18.00
CA ASP A 73 -19.10 3.16 18.97
C ASP A 73 -19.36 4.68 18.92
N ARG A 74 -18.54 5.45 18.20
CA ARG A 74 -18.72 6.90 18.10
C ARG A 74 -19.99 7.30 17.35
N PHE A 75 -20.42 6.50 16.40
CA PHE A 75 -21.73 6.64 15.76
C PHE A 75 -22.25 5.29 15.24
N GLN A 76 -23.57 5.19 15.15
CA GLN A 76 -24.27 3.96 14.76
C GLN A 76 -24.60 4.00 13.27
N SER A 77 -24.06 3.05 12.51
CA SER A 77 -24.50 2.75 11.15
C SER A 77 -24.20 1.29 10.81
N THR A 78 -25.09 0.66 10.07
CA THR A 78 -24.93 -0.69 9.54
C THR A 78 -24.26 -0.73 8.17
N VAL A 79 -24.21 0.42 7.50
CA VAL A 79 -23.67 0.58 6.14
C VAL A 79 -22.54 1.58 6.10
N GLY A 80 -21.71 1.49 5.08
CA GLY A 80 -20.74 2.54 4.75
C GLY A 80 -21.43 3.74 4.10
N LEU A 81 -20.81 4.91 4.19
CA LEU A 81 -21.29 6.14 3.57
C LEU A 81 -20.34 6.61 2.49
N ILE A 82 -20.88 7.20 1.44
CA ILE A 82 -20.13 7.88 0.38
C ILE A 82 -20.63 9.31 0.35
N LEU A 83 -19.76 10.25 0.69
CA LEU A 83 -20.08 11.68 0.77
C LEU A 83 -19.36 12.43 -0.34
N ARG A 84 -20.08 13.24 -1.08
CA ARG A 84 -19.47 14.12 -2.08
C ARG A 84 -18.93 15.37 -1.38
N THR A 85 -17.69 15.72 -1.69
CA THR A 85 -17.06 16.97 -1.24
C THR A 85 -16.84 17.89 -2.44
N GLU A 86 -16.41 19.11 -2.21
CA GLU A 86 -16.15 20.09 -3.29
C GLU A 86 -15.02 19.63 -4.22
N LYS A 87 -14.06 18.83 -3.70
CA LYS A 87 -12.86 18.40 -4.41
C LYS A 87 -12.84 16.93 -4.77
N SER A 88 -13.57 16.08 -4.02
CA SER A 88 -13.40 14.65 -4.12
C SER A 88 -14.62 13.91 -3.55
N VAL A 89 -14.41 12.65 -3.19
CA VAL A 89 -15.38 11.79 -2.51
C VAL A 89 -14.76 11.33 -1.19
N LEU A 90 -15.52 11.47 -0.11
CA LEU A 90 -15.16 10.97 1.20
C LEU A 90 -15.93 9.67 1.48
N PHE A 91 -15.20 8.66 1.90
CA PHE A 91 -15.76 7.38 2.31
C PHE A 91 -15.76 7.26 3.83
N VAL A 92 -16.81 6.67 4.38
CA VAL A 92 -16.91 6.22 5.75
C VAL A 92 -17.12 4.70 5.70
N ILE A 93 -16.10 3.94 5.96
CA ILE A 93 -16.09 2.50 5.74
C ILE A 93 -16.05 1.76 7.07
N PRO A 94 -16.99 0.82 7.33
CA PRO A 94 -16.92 -0.04 8.50
C PRO A 94 -15.73 -1.02 8.35
N TRP A 95 -14.85 -1.04 9.35
CA TRP A 95 -13.66 -1.88 9.36
C TRP A 95 -13.47 -2.56 10.72
N GLY A 96 -14.09 -3.69 10.90
CA GLY A 96 -14.10 -4.38 12.18
C GLY A 96 -14.70 -3.53 13.29
N ARG A 97 -13.90 -3.18 14.29
CA ARG A 97 -14.31 -2.35 15.44
C ARG A 97 -14.12 -0.84 15.22
N HIS A 98 -13.81 -0.41 14.01
CA HIS A 98 -13.52 0.98 13.67
C HIS A 98 -14.29 1.42 12.44
N TRP A 99 -14.30 2.72 12.24
CA TRP A 99 -14.57 3.39 10.98
C TRP A 99 -13.27 3.86 10.36
N ILE A 100 -13.12 3.66 9.06
CA ILE A 100 -12.09 4.28 8.25
C ILE A 100 -12.76 5.42 7.49
N ILE A 101 -12.32 6.66 7.76
CA ILE A 101 -12.91 7.87 7.19
C ILE A 101 -11.86 8.58 6.34
N GLY A 102 -12.14 8.83 5.08
CA GLY A 102 -11.23 9.47 4.13
C GLY A 102 -11.80 9.43 2.72
N THR A 103 -11.25 10.18 1.82
CA THR A 103 -9.84 10.58 1.80
C THR A 103 -9.69 12.06 1.44
N THR A 104 -8.48 12.59 1.62
CA THR A 104 -8.06 13.86 1.04
C THR A 104 -7.44 13.63 -0.35
N ASP A 105 -7.25 14.70 -1.10
CA ASP A 105 -6.49 14.73 -2.35
C ASP A 105 -5.61 15.99 -2.34
N THR A 106 -4.33 15.80 -2.02
CA THR A 106 -3.36 16.91 -1.83
C THR A 106 -2.12 16.62 -2.64
N ASP A 107 -1.72 17.56 -3.51
CA ASP A 107 -0.46 17.46 -4.26
C ASP A 107 0.72 17.29 -3.30
N TRP A 108 1.63 16.36 -3.59
CA TRP A 108 2.72 16.00 -2.70
C TRP A 108 4.07 16.16 -3.38
N LYS A 109 4.87 17.06 -2.82
CA LYS A 109 6.20 17.41 -3.36
C LYS A 109 7.36 17.12 -2.40
N LEU A 110 7.05 16.55 -1.23
CA LEU A 110 8.02 16.19 -0.20
C LEU A 110 8.51 14.74 -0.37
N ASP A 111 9.26 14.24 0.62
CA ASP A 111 9.73 12.86 0.63
C ASP A 111 8.58 11.87 0.41
N LYS A 112 8.75 11.00 -0.60
CA LYS A 112 7.75 10.01 -1.01
C LYS A 112 7.75 8.76 -0.12
N ALA A 113 8.82 8.51 0.62
CA ALA A 113 8.94 7.32 1.45
C ALA A 113 8.07 7.39 2.70
N HIS A 114 7.88 8.58 3.26
CA HIS A 114 7.18 8.77 4.54
C HIS A 114 6.13 9.90 4.47
N PRO A 115 5.05 9.72 3.66
CA PRO A 115 3.99 10.73 3.64
C PRO A 115 3.30 10.80 5.01
N ALA A 116 3.05 12.02 5.48
CA ALA A 116 2.40 12.25 6.75
C ALA A 116 1.13 13.10 6.59
N ALA A 117 0.14 12.86 7.44
CA ALA A 117 -1.04 13.69 7.54
C ALA A 117 -0.68 15.01 8.24
N SER A 118 -1.19 16.12 7.72
CA SER A 118 -1.15 17.43 8.38
C SER A 118 -2.42 17.65 9.21
N THR A 119 -2.35 18.61 10.12
CA THR A 119 -3.52 19.07 10.86
C THR A 119 -4.67 19.50 9.92
N LYS A 120 -4.33 20.18 8.83
CA LYS A 120 -5.32 20.60 7.82
C LYS A 120 -6.01 19.43 7.13
N ASP A 121 -5.30 18.32 6.90
CA ASP A 121 -5.93 17.13 6.33
C ASP A 121 -6.92 16.50 7.30
N ILE A 122 -6.59 16.43 8.59
CA ILE A 122 -7.45 15.87 9.64
C ILE A 122 -8.71 16.72 9.78
N ASP A 123 -8.55 18.05 9.88
CA ASP A 123 -9.67 18.99 10.01
C ASP A 123 -10.60 18.92 8.81
N TYR A 124 -10.05 18.85 7.60
CA TYR A 124 -10.84 18.69 6.37
C TYR A 124 -11.72 17.43 6.43
N VAL A 125 -11.16 16.29 6.83
CA VAL A 125 -11.94 15.05 6.92
C VAL A 125 -13.01 15.13 8.00
N LEU A 126 -12.68 15.67 9.18
CA LEU A 126 -13.63 15.85 10.28
C LEU A 126 -14.76 16.82 9.90
N GLU A 127 -14.43 17.95 9.29
CA GLU A 127 -15.44 18.93 8.84
C GLU A 127 -16.46 18.27 7.91
N HIS A 128 -15.98 17.55 6.89
CA HIS A 128 -16.87 16.96 5.88
C HIS A 128 -17.72 15.81 6.42
N VAL A 129 -17.15 14.93 7.25
CA VAL A 129 -17.95 13.84 7.84
C VAL A 129 -18.97 14.36 8.84
N ASN A 130 -18.65 15.41 9.58
CA ASN A 130 -19.55 15.99 10.59
C ASN A 130 -20.80 16.65 9.99
N ARG A 131 -20.78 16.99 8.70
CA ARG A 131 -21.98 17.53 8.00
C ARG A 131 -23.16 16.53 7.98
N VAL A 132 -22.89 15.23 8.16
CA VAL A 132 -23.91 14.17 8.12
C VAL A 132 -24.09 13.43 9.44
N LEU A 133 -23.28 13.72 10.44
CA LEU A 133 -23.32 13.07 11.74
C LEU A 133 -24.18 13.88 12.72
N LYS A 134 -25.09 13.22 13.44
CA LYS A 134 -25.87 13.87 14.52
C LYS A 134 -25.00 14.37 15.67
N ARG A 135 -23.97 13.58 16.03
CA ARG A 135 -22.95 13.93 17.01
C ARG A 135 -21.62 14.12 16.27
N PRO A 136 -21.09 15.33 16.25
CA PRO A 136 -19.82 15.60 15.60
C PRO A 136 -18.69 14.78 16.23
N LEU A 137 -17.78 14.31 15.38
CA LEU A 137 -16.49 13.75 15.77
C LEU A 137 -15.51 14.88 16.02
N THR A 138 -14.64 14.69 17.01
CA THR A 138 -13.54 15.59 17.33
C THR A 138 -12.20 14.90 17.10
N ARG A 139 -11.08 15.61 17.28
CA ARG A 139 -9.75 15.00 17.16
C ARG A 139 -9.49 13.93 18.24
N GLU A 140 -10.11 14.05 19.40
CA GLU A 140 -10.05 13.10 20.51
C GLU A 140 -10.70 11.75 20.17
N ASP A 141 -11.62 11.75 19.20
CA ASP A 141 -12.26 10.52 18.72
C ASP A 141 -11.35 9.75 17.72
N VAL A 142 -10.22 10.35 17.28
CA VAL A 142 -9.32 9.74 16.30
C VAL A 142 -8.26 8.91 16.98
N GLU A 143 -8.36 7.60 16.87
CA GLU A 143 -7.35 6.66 17.42
C GLU A 143 -6.12 6.49 16.52
N GLY A 144 -6.23 6.81 15.23
CA GLY A 144 -5.15 6.66 14.30
C GLY A 144 -5.36 7.39 12.98
N VAL A 145 -4.24 7.76 12.37
CA VAL A 145 -4.21 8.39 11.06
C VAL A 145 -3.17 7.69 10.21
N TYR A 146 -3.48 7.43 8.94
CA TYR A 146 -2.49 6.98 7.98
C TYR A 146 -2.58 7.78 6.69
N ALA A 147 -1.44 7.93 6.02
CA ALA A 147 -1.30 8.63 4.76
C ALA A 147 -0.68 7.69 3.71
N GLY A 148 -1.06 7.89 2.46
CA GLY A 148 -0.48 7.20 1.32
C GLY A 148 -0.43 8.11 0.10
N LEU A 149 0.44 7.77 -0.85
CA LEU A 149 0.59 8.51 -2.10
C LEU A 149 -0.04 7.72 -3.26
N ARG A 150 -0.79 8.42 -4.09
CA ARG A 150 -1.32 7.90 -5.36
C ARG A 150 -0.38 8.30 -6.49
N PRO A 151 0.10 7.36 -7.31
CA PRO A 151 0.86 7.66 -8.51
C PRO A 151 -0.12 8.03 -9.64
N LEU A 152 -0.41 9.31 -9.81
CA LEU A 152 -1.29 9.80 -10.86
C LEU A 152 -0.45 10.14 -12.09
N LEU A 153 -0.90 9.73 -13.28
CA LEU A 153 -0.26 10.14 -14.53
C LEU A 153 -0.46 11.64 -14.72
N ALA A 154 0.62 12.36 -14.97
CA ALA A 154 0.56 13.78 -15.28
C ALA A 154 -0.16 13.98 -16.62
N GLY A 155 -1.18 14.82 -16.62
CA GLY A 155 -1.91 15.29 -17.79
C GLY A 155 -1.87 16.80 -17.85
N GLU A 156 -2.66 17.40 -18.72
CA GLU A 156 -2.76 18.86 -18.89
C GLU A 156 -3.41 19.59 -17.70
N SER A 157 -3.97 18.84 -16.75
CA SER A 157 -4.68 19.44 -15.60
C SER A 157 -3.74 19.77 -14.44
N ASP A 158 -3.84 20.99 -13.93
CA ASP A 158 -3.11 21.44 -12.72
C ASP A 158 -3.62 20.78 -11.43
N SER A 159 -4.85 20.24 -11.44
CA SER A 159 -5.46 19.61 -10.27
C SER A 159 -5.31 18.08 -10.30
N THR A 160 -4.71 17.50 -9.26
CA THR A 160 -4.58 16.04 -9.07
C THR A 160 -5.92 15.31 -9.06
N ALA A 161 -6.98 15.96 -8.62
CA ALA A 161 -8.34 15.38 -8.59
C ALA A 161 -8.92 15.09 -9.97
N LYS A 162 -8.42 15.76 -11.02
CA LYS A 162 -8.85 15.62 -12.41
C LYS A 162 -7.95 14.70 -13.24
N LEU A 163 -6.80 14.26 -12.71
CA LEU A 163 -5.88 13.39 -13.43
C LEU A 163 -6.46 11.99 -13.61
N SER A 164 -6.10 11.36 -14.75
CA SER A 164 -6.51 9.99 -15.04
C SER A 164 -6.02 9.01 -13.96
N ARG A 165 -6.88 8.05 -13.65
CA ARG A 165 -6.58 6.90 -12.79
C ARG A 165 -6.46 5.60 -13.58
N GLU A 166 -6.37 5.69 -14.88
CA GLU A 166 -6.03 4.57 -15.74
C GLU A 166 -4.53 4.30 -15.66
N HIS A 167 -4.13 3.06 -15.91
CA HIS A 167 -2.72 2.72 -16.01
C HIS A 167 -2.26 2.83 -17.47
N VAL A 168 -0.98 3.07 -17.63
CA VAL A 168 -0.30 3.08 -18.92
C VAL A 168 0.93 2.20 -18.83
N VAL A 169 1.18 1.46 -19.91
CA VAL A 169 2.41 0.69 -20.10
C VAL A 169 3.20 1.33 -21.23
N ALA A 170 4.49 1.57 -21.02
CA ALA A 170 5.37 2.25 -21.97
C ALA A 170 6.76 1.59 -22.05
N HIS A 171 7.48 1.87 -23.15
CA HIS A 171 8.84 1.38 -23.42
C HIS A 171 9.79 2.56 -23.59
N PRO A 172 10.32 3.13 -22.50
CA PRO A 172 11.23 4.30 -22.62
C PRO A 172 12.52 3.97 -23.36
N VAL A 173 13.04 2.78 -23.20
CA VAL A 173 14.22 2.23 -23.88
C VAL A 173 14.05 0.74 -24.13
N PRO A 174 14.76 0.13 -25.11
CA PRO A 174 14.73 -1.32 -25.33
C PRO A 174 15.08 -2.09 -24.05
N GLY A 175 14.35 -3.15 -23.75
CA GLY A 175 14.57 -4.00 -22.56
C GLY A 175 13.97 -3.47 -21.26
N LEU A 176 13.34 -2.29 -21.27
CA LEU A 176 12.66 -1.71 -20.12
C LEU A 176 11.19 -1.42 -20.43
N VAL A 177 10.30 -2.02 -19.66
CA VAL A 177 8.87 -1.72 -19.63
C VAL A 177 8.55 -0.96 -18.38
N VAL A 178 7.73 0.08 -18.48
CA VAL A 178 7.28 0.89 -17.34
C VAL A 178 5.76 0.81 -17.26
N VAL A 179 5.23 0.49 -16.08
CA VAL A 179 3.80 0.59 -15.79
C VAL A 179 3.56 1.62 -14.70
N ALA A 180 2.66 2.57 -14.97
CA ALA A 180 2.34 3.64 -14.02
C ALA A 180 0.85 3.98 -14.03
N GLY A 181 0.37 4.68 -13.00
CA GLY A 181 -1.05 4.98 -12.80
C GLY A 181 -1.83 3.81 -12.22
N GLY A 182 -3.12 3.74 -12.56
CA GLY A 182 -4.02 2.66 -12.15
C GLY A 182 -4.47 2.72 -10.70
N LYS A 183 -5.09 1.63 -10.25
CA LYS A 183 -5.61 1.46 -8.89
C LYS A 183 -5.20 0.10 -8.34
N PHE A 184 -5.13 0.01 -7.01
CA PHE A 184 -4.88 -1.29 -6.37
C PHE A 184 -5.93 -2.35 -6.73
N THR A 185 -7.17 -1.94 -6.95
CA THR A 185 -8.27 -2.86 -7.34
C THR A 185 -8.15 -3.40 -8.76
N THR A 186 -7.37 -2.76 -9.64
CA THR A 186 -7.12 -3.20 -11.01
C THR A 186 -5.73 -3.85 -11.20
N TYR A 187 -5.05 -4.19 -10.11
CA TYR A 187 -3.68 -4.69 -10.12
C TYR A 187 -3.47 -5.90 -11.05
N ARG A 188 -4.46 -6.78 -11.14
CA ARG A 188 -4.38 -8.01 -11.96
C ARG A 188 -4.32 -7.68 -13.46
N VAL A 189 -5.15 -6.73 -13.90
CA VAL A 189 -5.15 -6.24 -15.29
C VAL A 189 -3.85 -5.49 -15.57
N MET A 190 -3.43 -4.61 -14.68
CA MET A 190 -2.15 -3.89 -14.78
C MET A 190 -0.96 -4.84 -14.91
N ALA A 191 -0.92 -5.89 -14.08
CA ALA A 191 0.14 -6.87 -14.13
C ALA A 191 0.11 -7.68 -15.44
N LYS A 192 -1.07 -8.07 -15.90
CA LYS A 192 -1.25 -8.74 -17.18
C LYS A 192 -0.70 -7.88 -18.32
N ASP A 193 -1.15 -6.64 -18.44
CA ASP A 193 -0.77 -5.74 -19.53
C ASP A 193 0.75 -5.46 -19.51
N ALA A 194 1.34 -5.28 -18.32
CA ALA A 194 2.78 -5.07 -18.17
C ALA A 194 3.59 -6.31 -18.58
N VAL A 195 3.13 -7.52 -18.24
CA VAL A 195 3.81 -8.77 -18.60
C VAL A 195 3.63 -9.07 -20.09
N ASP A 196 2.41 -8.92 -20.62
CA ASP A 196 2.12 -9.13 -22.06
C ASP A 196 3.02 -8.21 -22.90
N GLU A 197 3.19 -6.95 -22.48
CA GLU A 197 4.04 -5.99 -23.17
C GLU A 197 5.53 -6.33 -23.01
N ALA A 198 5.98 -6.75 -21.83
CA ALA A 198 7.37 -7.15 -21.59
C ALA A 198 7.77 -8.40 -22.40
N THR A 199 6.84 -9.29 -22.65
CA THR A 199 7.09 -10.54 -23.36
C THR A 199 6.87 -10.47 -24.87
N ARG A 200 6.23 -9.39 -25.38
CA ARG A 200 5.92 -9.22 -26.80
C ARG A 200 7.14 -9.30 -27.72
N ALA A 201 8.27 -8.77 -27.29
CA ALA A 201 9.52 -8.74 -28.03
C ALA A 201 10.48 -9.90 -27.68
N MET A 202 9.99 -10.94 -27.02
CA MET A 202 10.77 -12.13 -26.72
C MET A 202 10.64 -13.17 -27.87
N ASP A 203 11.75 -13.83 -28.18
CA ASP A 203 11.75 -14.89 -29.21
C ASP A 203 10.95 -16.13 -28.79
N GLU A 204 10.76 -16.30 -27.50
CA GLU A 204 10.04 -17.43 -26.91
C GLU A 204 8.53 -17.17 -26.91
N ARG A 205 7.75 -18.17 -27.30
CA ARG A 205 6.30 -18.08 -27.19
C ARG A 205 5.86 -18.11 -25.73
N VAL A 206 5.36 -16.99 -25.25
CA VAL A 206 4.78 -16.88 -23.90
C VAL A 206 3.27 -17.16 -23.98
N PRO A 207 2.73 -18.08 -23.16
CA PRO A 207 1.29 -18.32 -23.10
C PRO A 207 0.52 -17.08 -22.65
N ALA A 208 -0.75 -16.97 -23.04
CA ALA A 208 -1.64 -15.94 -22.54
C ALA A 208 -1.80 -16.01 -21.02
N SER A 209 -2.01 -14.86 -20.38
CA SER A 209 -2.24 -14.80 -18.94
C SER A 209 -3.47 -15.61 -18.52
N CYS A 210 -3.32 -16.42 -17.48
CA CYS A 210 -4.41 -17.17 -16.84
C CYS A 210 -4.69 -16.70 -15.41
N THR A 211 -4.16 -15.53 -15.01
CA THR A 211 -4.23 -15.04 -13.64
C THR A 211 -5.63 -14.68 -13.16
N ASP A 212 -6.58 -14.49 -14.07
CA ASP A 212 -8.02 -14.30 -13.80
C ASP A 212 -8.69 -15.55 -13.21
N THR A 213 -8.17 -16.73 -13.54
CA THR A 213 -8.67 -18.03 -13.04
C THR A 213 -7.89 -18.56 -11.84
N ILE A 214 -6.72 -17.97 -11.52
CA ILE A 214 -5.90 -18.39 -10.39
C ILE A 214 -6.43 -17.78 -9.10
N PRO A 215 -6.85 -18.60 -8.11
CA PRO A 215 -7.31 -18.08 -6.83
C PRO A 215 -6.17 -17.37 -6.08
N LEU A 216 -6.54 -16.36 -5.29
CA LEU A 216 -5.58 -15.69 -4.42
C LEU A 216 -5.00 -16.65 -3.40
N LEU A 217 -3.74 -16.43 -3.04
CA LEU A 217 -3.07 -17.21 -2.02
C LEU A 217 -3.85 -17.15 -0.69
N GLY A 218 -4.24 -18.33 -0.18
CA GLY A 218 -5.07 -18.43 1.01
C GLY A 218 -6.59 -18.45 0.75
N ALA A 219 -7.04 -18.33 -0.50
CA ALA A 219 -8.48 -18.45 -0.83
C ALA A 219 -8.97 -19.91 -0.72
N GLU A 220 -8.16 -20.86 -1.17
CA GLU A 220 -8.50 -22.28 -1.07
C GLU A 220 -8.60 -22.72 0.40
N GLY A 221 -9.70 -23.39 0.73
CA GLY A 221 -9.95 -23.84 2.11
C GLY A 221 -10.34 -22.74 3.09
N PHE A 222 -10.53 -21.48 2.65
CA PHE A 222 -10.91 -20.37 3.53
C PHE A 222 -12.22 -20.63 4.28
N LYS A 223 -13.28 -21.07 3.58
CA LYS A 223 -14.56 -21.39 4.22
C LYS A 223 -14.42 -22.44 5.33
N ALA A 224 -13.65 -23.50 5.09
CA ALA A 224 -13.40 -24.54 6.09
C ALA A 224 -12.62 -24.00 7.30
N ALA A 225 -11.61 -23.15 7.07
CA ALA A 225 -10.86 -22.49 8.13
C ALA A 225 -11.73 -21.50 8.92
N TRP A 226 -12.57 -20.74 8.23
CA TRP A 226 -13.52 -19.82 8.86
C TRP A 226 -14.54 -20.54 9.75
N ASN A 227 -15.10 -21.64 9.28
CA ASN A 227 -16.07 -22.43 10.06
C ASN A 227 -15.45 -23.05 11.33
N ARG A 228 -14.15 -23.33 11.31
CA ARG A 228 -13.40 -23.87 12.47
C ARG A 228 -12.78 -22.79 13.35
N ARG A 229 -13.00 -21.48 13.09
CA ARG A 229 -12.30 -20.38 13.78
C ARG A 229 -12.45 -20.41 15.30
N GLY A 230 -13.63 -20.77 15.82
CA GLY A 230 -13.87 -20.93 17.26
C GLY A 230 -12.97 -22.01 17.85
N ARG A 231 -13.04 -23.22 17.30
CA ARG A 231 -12.19 -24.35 17.71
C ARG A 231 -10.69 -24.01 17.61
N THR A 232 -10.29 -23.32 16.52
CA THR A 232 -8.90 -22.89 16.36
C THR A 232 -8.50 -21.87 17.43
N ALA A 233 -9.41 -21.01 17.86
CA ALA A 233 -9.19 -20.05 18.94
C ALA A 233 -8.99 -20.76 20.28
N ASP A 234 -9.84 -21.73 20.59
CA ASP A 234 -9.77 -22.53 21.82
C ASP A 234 -8.47 -23.33 21.87
N GLU A 235 -8.11 -24.06 20.81
CA GLU A 235 -6.86 -24.81 20.69
C GLU A 235 -5.61 -23.92 20.83
N ALA A 236 -5.66 -22.69 20.32
CA ALA A 236 -4.56 -21.72 20.42
C ALA A 236 -4.58 -20.92 21.73
N GLY A 237 -5.64 -21.00 22.52
CA GLY A 237 -5.86 -20.22 23.74
C GLY A 237 -5.88 -18.71 23.48
N VAL A 238 -6.53 -18.26 22.40
CA VAL A 238 -6.69 -16.86 22.01
C VAL A 238 -8.16 -16.53 21.79
N HIS A 239 -8.51 -15.24 21.85
CA HIS A 239 -9.87 -14.81 21.55
C HIS A 239 -10.20 -15.01 20.06
N VAL A 240 -11.42 -15.45 19.73
CA VAL A 240 -11.86 -15.76 18.35
C VAL A 240 -11.66 -14.59 17.39
N ALA A 241 -11.89 -13.37 17.81
CA ALA A 241 -11.67 -12.17 16.98
C ALA A 241 -10.23 -12.05 16.46
N ARG A 242 -9.25 -12.64 17.15
CA ARG A 242 -7.85 -12.67 16.69
C ARG A 242 -7.69 -13.67 15.55
N VAL A 243 -8.33 -14.81 15.62
CA VAL A 243 -8.33 -15.79 14.54
C VAL A 243 -9.05 -15.23 13.32
N GLU A 244 -10.20 -14.58 13.51
CA GLU A 244 -10.96 -13.90 12.46
C GLU A 244 -10.11 -12.81 11.76
N HIS A 245 -9.39 -12.00 12.53
CA HIS A 245 -8.47 -11.00 11.98
C HIS A 245 -7.37 -11.63 11.11
N LEU A 246 -6.78 -12.73 11.58
CA LEU A 246 -5.75 -13.44 10.83
C LEU A 246 -6.31 -14.11 9.57
N LEU A 247 -7.48 -14.73 9.65
CA LEU A 247 -8.17 -15.33 8.51
C LEU A 247 -8.50 -14.29 7.43
N ASN A 248 -9.01 -13.13 7.83
CA ASN A 248 -9.31 -12.03 6.91
C ASN A 248 -8.04 -11.46 6.24
N ARG A 249 -6.87 -11.63 6.84
CA ARG A 249 -5.60 -11.12 6.30
C ARG A 249 -4.82 -12.14 5.49
N TYR A 250 -4.81 -13.39 5.92
CA TYR A 250 -3.96 -14.45 5.36
C TYR A 250 -4.74 -15.64 4.79
N GLY A 251 -6.06 -15.59 4.87
CA GLY A 251 -6.90 -16.68 4.40
C GLY A 251 -6.59 -18.00 5.14
N SER A 252 -6.68 -19.10 4.43
CA SER A 252 -6.38 -20.46 4.96
C SER A 252 -4.91 -20.64 5.38
N MET A 253 -4.03 -19.74 4.98
CA MET A 253 -2.61 -19.75 5.38
C MET A 253 -2.40 -19.38 6.85
N THR A 254 -3.41 -18.84 7.53
CA THR A 254 -3.41 -18.51 8.96
C THR A 254 -2.89 -19.66 9.82
N ARG A 255 -3.22 -20.88 9.47
CA ARG A 255 -2.81 -22.09 10.20
C ARG A 255 -1.30 -22.33 10.22
N LYS A 256 -0.57 -21.89 9.20
CA LYS A 256 0.90 -22.01 9.13
C LYS A 256 1.61 -20.90 9.92
N SER A 257 1.05 -19.70 9.95
CA SER A 257 1.67 -18.53 10.61
C SER A 257 1.32 -18.43 12.12
N SER A 258 0.14 -18.95 12.54
CA SER A 258 -0.29 -18.89 13.93
C SER A 258 0.30 -20.01 14.80
N LEU A 259 0.76 -21.08 14.22
CA LEU A 259 1.27 -22.27 14.93
C LEU A 259 2.78 -22.28 15.18
N SER A 260 3.52 -21.24 14.86
CA SER A 260 4.87 -21.09 15.39
C SER A 260 4.79 -20.69 16.86
N SER A 261 4.70 -21.71 17.71
CA SER A 261 4.49 -21.61 19.18
C SER A 261 5.53 -20.78 19.94
N ARG A 262 6.66 -20.43 19.34
CA ARG A 262 7.69 -19.53 19.90
C ARG A 262 7.28 -18.05 19.84
N THR A 263 6.57 -17.63 18.80
CA THR A 263 6.12 -16.24 18.63
C THR A 263 4.97 -15.92 19.58
N THR A 264 4.05 -16.88 19.80
CA THR A 264 2.87 -16.69 20.65
C THR A 264 3.23 -16.59 22.16
N ARG A 265 4.22 -17.32 22.66
CA ARG A 265 4.67 -17.24 24.06
C ARG A 265 5.38 -15.90 24.36
N ARG A 266 6.22 -15.40 23.45
CA ARG A 266 6.91 -14.11 23.61
C ARG A 266 5.94 -12.92 23.57
N TRP A 267 4.78 -13.07 22.92
CA TRP A 267 3.70 -12.08 22.88
C TRP A 267 2.86 -12.09 24.15
N ARG A 268 2.55 -13.25 24.71
CA ARG A 268 1.81 -13.36 25.98
C ARG A 268 2.47 -12.64 27.15
N SER A 269 3.81 -12.66 27.24
CA SER A 269 4.55 -12.02 28.30
C SER A 269 4.61 -10.48 28.17
N ARG A 270 4.48 -9.95 26.94
CA ARG A 270 4.50 -8.50 26.68
C ARG A 270 3.13 -7.81 26.69
N CYS A 271 2.05 -8.56 26.58
CA CYS A 271 0.68 -8.03 26.45
C CYS A 271 -0.18 -8.20 27.71
N ARG A 272 0.38 -8.52 28.86
CA ARG A 272 -0.39 -8.46 30.12
C ARG A 272 -0.64 -6.98 30.45
N GLY A 273 -1.83 -6.49 30.11
CA GLY A 273 -2.34 -5.21 30.55
C GLY A 273 -2.78 -4.20 29.50
N GLN A 274 -2.80 -4.53 28.20
CA GLN A 274 -3.33 -3.60 27.22
C GLN A 274 -4.14 -4.31 26.11
N THR A 275 -5.42 -4.06 26.10
CA THR A 275 -6.34 -4.28 24.97
C THR A 275 -5.87 -3.41 23.80
N THR A 276 -5.12 -3.95 22.81
CA THR A 276 -4.77 -3.10 21.69
C THR A 276 -4.36 -3.86 20.44
N ILE A 277 -5.17 -3.72 19.43
CA ILE A 277 -4.95 -4.13 18.03
C ILE A 277 -3.80 -3.33 17.37
N TRP A 278 -3.34 -2.22 17.97
CA TRP A 278 -2.41 -1.25 17.38
C TRP A 278 -0.92 -1.48 17.62
N ARG A 279 -0.53 -2.33 18.59
CA ARG A 279 0.91 -2.55 18.88
C ARG A 279 1.68 -3.37 17.83
N GLN A 280 1.02 -3.91 16.83
CA GLN A 280 1.70 -4.69 15.80
C GLN A 280 2.47 -3.84 14.76
N ARG A 281 2.21 -2.53 14.69
CA ARG A 281 2.94 -1.59 13.82
C ARG A 281 4.10 -0.85 14.51
N SER A 282 4.23 -0.94 15.83
CA SER A 282 5.27 -0.24 16.60
C SER A 282 6.62 -0.97 16.68
N SER A 283 6.79 -2.09 15.98
CA SER A 283 8.09 -2.76 15.83
C SER A 283 8.89 -2.30 14.61
N MET A 284 8.45 -1.25 13.91
CA MET A 284 9.35 -0.53 13.01
C MET A 284 10.36 0.27 13.84
N PRO A 285 11.65 0.27 13.50
CA PRO A 285 12.66 1.04 14.22
C PRO A 285 12.23 2.51 14.26
N ARG A 286 12.32 3.11 15.44
CA ARG A 286 12.13 4.55 15.61
C ARG A 286 13.07 5.28 14.66
N PRO A 287 12.64 6.33 13.96
CA PRO A 287 13.57 7.17 13.22
C PRO A 287 14.64 7.66 14.18
N MET A 288 15.91 7.51 13.78
CA MET A 288 17.03 8.07 14.51
C MET A 288 16.78 9.56 14.72
N ARG A 289 16.84 10.02 15.96
CA ARG A 289 16.92 11.46 16.26
C ARG A 289 18.19 11.98 15.61
N VAL A 290 18.03 12.89 14.67
CA VAL A 290 19.14 13.71 14.19
C VAL A 290 19.53 14.63 15.35
N PRO A 291 20.77 14.59 15.87
CA PRO A 291 21.22 15.54 16.87
C PRO A 291 21.42 16.90 16.20
N GLY A 292 20.75 17.92 16.68
CA GLY A 292 21.09 19.32 16.35
C GLY A 292 20.03 20.15 15.64
N MET A 293 18.76 20.16 16.11
CA MET A 293 17.87 21.29 15.86
C MET A 293 17.23 21.72 17.18
N SER A 294 17.81 22.75 17.78
CA SER A 294 17.19 23.52 18.85
C SER A 294 16.04 24.34 18.27
N MET A 295 14.84 24.14 18.78
CA MET A 295 13.75 25.11 18.59
C MET A 295 14.04 26.32 19.47
N THR A 296 14.26 27.46 18.84
CA THR A 296 14.11 28.76 19.49
C THR A 296 12.89 29.43 18.89
N SER A 297 11.97 29.80 19.80
CA SER A 297 10.80 30.71 19.74
C SER A 297 9.85 30.58 18.56
#